data_6b33166171228e6394af6b02b658db44
#
_entry.id   6b33166171228e6394af6b02b658db44
#
_cell.length_a   1.000
_cell.length_b   1.000
_cell.length_c   1.000
_cell.angle_alpha   90.00
_cell.angle_beta   90.00
_cell.angle_gamma   90.00
#
_symmetry.space_group_name_H-M   'P 1'
#
loop_
_entity.id
_entity.type
_entity.pdbx_description
1 polymer ?
#
loop_
_entity_poly.entity_id
_entity_poly.type
_entity_poly.pdbx_seq_one_letter_code
_entity_poly.pdbx_strand_id
1 'polypeptide(L)'
;MATVNVPRGSTQKNVNEVVFAAIQNKVQTSGRQLNLLDVPCGHGVFANFLKDQYPEFKVVGIDLFEKPDHPKFEFHQTKAQYFLLENKNQKYDVVTCISGIMCFDGAGDFFNTIYPSLNEGGMFVVTNDNVLTVRDRIHFLIFGHLKRFRLLYATNEGNWNVIMPQGVGMLLERAGFKNIKYKYTAIYNEDFIFLPIAIAIYPLFALYLLLFKGTKTASERLKMFPFMSLIARHYVVTAEK
;
A
#
# COMPACT_ATOMS: atom_id res chain seq x y z
N MET A 1 14.87 21.61 7.22
CA MET A 1 13.47 21.45 6.81
C MET A 1 12.68 21.04 8.04
N ALA A 2 11.59 21.73 8.35
CA ALA A 2 10.72 21.33 9.46
C ALA A 2 10.19 19.91 9.18
N THR A 3 10.25 19.02 10.16
CA THR A 3 9.71 17.67 10.05
C THR A 3 8.18 17.80 10.01
N VAL A 4 7.59 17.54 8.84
CA VAL A 4 6.13 17.51 8.68
C VAL A 4 5.59 16.31 9.46
N ASN A 5 4.72 16.57 10.41
CA ASN A 5 4.06 15.50 11.17
C ASN A 5 2.92 14.91 10.33
N VAL A 6 3.12 13.73 9.78
CA VAL A 6 2.11 13.03 8.96
C VAL A 6 1.18 12.23 9.88
N PRO A 7 -0.14 12.47 9.83
CA PRO A 7 -1.07 11.76 10.70
C PRO A 7 -1.15 10.27 10.32
N ARG A 8 -1.18 9.41 11.33
CA ARG A 8 -1.18 7.95 11.11
C ARG A 8 -2.52 7.43 10.55
N GLY A 9 -3.63 8.01 10.96
CA GLY A 9 -4.95 7.46 10.61
C GLY A 9 -5.15 6.02 11.11
N SER A 10 -5.82 5.20 10.32
CA SER A 10 -6.13 3.79 10.65
C SER A 10 -5.09 2.78 10.14
N THR A 11 -3.92 3.24 9.69
CA THR A 11 -2.85 2.37 9.18
C THR A 11 -1.76 2.09 10.23
N GLN A 12 -0.73 1.33 9.84
CA GLN A 12 0.42 1.03 10.68
C GLN A 12 1.36 2.25 10.80
N LYS A 13 2.27 2.19 11.81
CA LYS A 13 3.28 3.23 12.03
C LYS A 13 4.12 3.49 10.77
N ASN A 14 4.39 4.75 10.47
CA ASN A 14 5.23 5.24 9.37
C ASN A 14 4.73 4.87 7.95
N VAL A 15 3.51 4.35 7.78
CA VAL A 15 2.97 4.03 6.45
C VAL A 15 2.64 5.31 5.69
N ASN A 16 1.87 6.21 6.30
CA ASN A 16 1.49 7.47 5.68
C ASN A 16 2.70 8.36 5.37
N GLU A 17 3.74 8.33 6.20
CA GLU A 17 5.00 9.04 5.95
C GLU A 17 5.70 8.54 4.69
N VAL A 18 5.72 7.22 4.48
CA VAL A 18 6.30 6.62 3.26
C VAL A 18 5.49 6.96 2.02
N VAL A 19 4.15 6.90 2.12
CA VAL A 19 3.24 7.30 1.04
C VAL A 19 3.40 8.78 0.72
N PHE A 20 3.42 9.64 1.74
CA PHE A 20 3.61 11.07 1.57
C PHE A 20 4.95 11.41 0.91
N ALA A 21 6.05 10.75 1.30
CA ALA A 21 7.34 10.93 0.66
C ALA A 21 7.32 10.56 -0.83
N ALA A 22 6.56 9.52 -1.23
CA ALA A 22 6.38 9.17 -2.64
C ALA A 22 5.60 10.26 -3.39
N ILE A 23 4.54 10.82 -2.76
CA ILE A 23 3.77 11.94 -3.34
C ILE A 23 4.64 13.18 -3.46
N GLN A 24 5.44 13.53 -2.44
CA GLN A 24 6.37 14.67 -2.50
C GLN A 24 7.34 14.56 -3.67
N ASN A 25 7.93 13.37 -3.89
CA ASN A 25 8.79 13.14 -5.05
C ASN A 25 8.04 13.35 -6.37
N LYS A 26 6.78 12.90 -6.45
CA LYS A 26 5.94 13.10 -7.63
C LYS A 26 5.64 14.58 -7.87
N VAL A 27 5.35 15.34 -6.82
CA VAL A 27 5.14 16.80 -6.88
C VAL A 27 6.38 17.50 -7.43
N GLN A 28 7.56 17.20 -6.87
CA GLN A 28 8.83 17.80 -7.29
C GLN A 28 9.16 17.54 -8.77
N THR A 29 8.86 16.33 -9.24
CA THR A 29 9.14 15.94 -10.64
C THR A 29 8.10 16.46 -11.63
N SER A 30 6.88 16.71 -11.18
CA SER A 30 5.77 17.15 -12.05
C SER A 30 5.77 18.65 -12.31
N GLY A 31 6.21 19.46 -11.34
CA GLY A 31 6.23 20.93 -11.42
C GLY A 31 4.86 21.58 -11.60
N ARG A 32 3.76 20.88 -11.37
CA ARG A 32 2.37 21.34 -11.55
C ARG A 32 1.45 20.82 -10.46
N GLN A 33 0.26 21.38 -10.40
CA GLN A 33 -0.82 20.89 -9.55
C GLN A 33 -1.19 19.45 -9.91
N LEU A 34 -1.47 18.62 -8.89
CA LEU A 34 -1.83 17.22 -9.06
C LEU A 34 -3.30 16.96 -8.70
N ASN A 35 -3.92 16.08 -9.47
CA ASN A 35 -5.20 15.47 -9.13
C ASN A 35 -4.92 14.14 -8.40
N LEU A 36 -5.46 13.98 -7.21
CA LEU A 36 -5.23 12.82 -6.37
C LEU A 36 -6.54 12.12 -6.03
N LEU A 37 -6.53 10.79 -6.07
CA LEU A 37 -7.61 9.94 -5.59
C LEU A 37 -7.11 9.10 -4.42
N ASP A 38 -7.81 9.15 -3.28
CA ASP A 38 -7.56 8.30 -2.11
C ASP A 38 -8.70 7.28 -1.96
N VAL A 39 -8.37 5.99 -2.09
CA VAL A 39 -9.38 4.93 -2.17
C VAL A 39 -8.88 3.58 -1.62
N PRO A 40 -9.48 3.05 -0.54
CA PRO A 40 -10.46 3.70 0.32
C PRO A 40 -9.82 4.78 1.19
N CYS A 41 -10.50 5.90 1.38
CA CYS A 41 -9.96 7.03 2.15
C CYS A 41 -10.25 6.95 3.66
N GLY A 42 -11.03 5.98 4.10
CA GLY A 42 -11.44 5.83 5.50
C GLY A 42 -12.11 7.11 6.02
N HIS A 43 -11.70 7.51 7.21
CA HIS A 43 -12.17 8.76 7.83
C HIS A 43 -11.52 10.04 7.24
N GLY A 44 -10.87 9.95 6.09
CA GLY A 44 -10.32 11.10 5.37
C GLY A 44 -9.10 11.77 6.01
N VAL A 45 -8.48 11.14 7.01
CA VAL A 45 -7.35 11.74 7.76
C VAL A 45 -6.19 12.08 6.84
N PHE A 46 -5.81 11.17 5.95
CA PHE A 46 -4.71 11.37 5.02
C PHE A 46 -5.08 12.36 3.90
N ALA A 47 -6.31 12.26 3.36
CA ALA A 47 -6.80 13.17 2.33
C ALA A 47 -6.89 14.63 2.85
N ASN A 48 -7.38 14.85 4.08
CA ASN A 48 -7.39 16.15 4.74
C ASN A 48 -5.96 16.69 4.93
N PHE A 49 -5.04 15.84 5.40
CA PHE A 49 -3.64 16.20 5.56
C PHE A 49 -3.01 16.65 4.22
N LEU A 50 -3.28 15.93 3.13
CA LEU A 50 -2.79 16.30 1.80
C LEU A 50 -3.33 17.66 1.35
N LYS A 51 -4.60 17.97 1.64
CA LYS A 51 -5.19 19.29 1.36
C LYS A 51 -4.57 20.41 2.20
N ASP A 52 -4.14 20.11 3.44
CA ASP A 52 -3.43 21.08 4.27
C ASP A 52 -2.01 21.35 3.77
N GLN A 53 -1.32 20.32 3.24
CA GLN A 53 0.02 20.49 2.67
C GLN A 53 0.03 21.09 1.27
N TYR A 54 -1.02 20.82 0.49
CA TYR A 54 -1.17 21.24 -0.91
C TYR A 54 -2.61 21.74 -1.15
N PRO A 55 -2.94 22.96 -0.70
CA PRO A 55 -4.31 23.50 -0.80
C PRO A 55 -4.83 23.56 -2.25
N GLU A 56 -3.93 23.71 -3.21
CA GLU A 56 -4.22 23.78 -4.64
C GLU A 56 -4.56 22.41 -5.28
N PHE A 57 -4.21 21.29 -4.66
CA PHE A 57 -4.47 19.97 -5.24
C PHE A 57 -5.97 19.66 -5.24
N LYS A 58 -6.44 19.07 -6.34
CA LYS A 58 -7.75 18.41 -6.33
C LYS A 58 -7.59 17.03 -5.69
N VAL A 59 -8.18 16.86 -4.51
CA VAL A 59 -8.20 15.57 -3.80
C VAL A 59 -9.61 15.04 -3.78
N VAL A 60 -9.80 13.80 -4.24
CA VAL A 60 -11.05 13.04 -4.21
C VAL A 60 -10.84 11.85 -3.28
N GLY A 61 -11.76 11.62 -2.36
CA GLY A 61 -11.77 10.46 -1.47
C GLY A 61 -13.00 9.59 -1.71
N ILE A 62 -12.79 8.29 -1.76
CA ILE A 62 -13.88 7.32 -1.92
C ILE A 62 -13.82 6.31 -0.78
N ASP A 63 -14.96 6.03 -0.17
CA ASP A 63 -15.11 4.97 0.83
C ASP A 63 -16.57 4.46 0.87
N LEU A 64 -16.77 3.30 1.52
CA LEU A 64 -18.09 2.80 1.88
C LEU A 64 -18.56 3.34 3.23
N PHE A 65 -17.65 3.87 4.04
CA PHE A 65 -17.96 4.49 5.32
C PHE A 65 -18.74 5.79 5.12
N GLU A 66 -19.36 6.24 6.19
CA GLU A 66 -20.03 7.54 6.22
C GLU A 66 -19.05 8.68 5.93
N LYS A 67 -19.60 9.77 5.41
CA LYS A 67 -18.81 10.96 5.09
C LYS A 67 -18.00 11.41 6.31
N PRO A 68 -16.69 11.65 6.15
CA PRO A 68 -15.86 12.19 7.23
C PRO A 68 -16.38 13.52 7.76
N ASP A 69 -16.13 13.79 9.04
CA ASP A 69 -16.42 15.11 9.61
C ASP A 69 -15.51 16.17 8.96
N HIS A 70 -16.12 17.28 8.52
CA HIS A 70 -15.43 18.43 7.94
C HIS A 70 -14.36 18.09 6.87
N PRO A 71 -14.70 17.34 5.80
CA PRO A 71 -13.73 17.00 4.77
C PRO A 71 -13.32 18.26 3.97
N LYS A 72 -12.01 18.47 3.82
CA LYS A 72 -11.42 19.52 2.99
C LYS A 72 -11.30 19.11 1.51
N PHE A 73 -11.74 17.90 1.18
CA PHE A 73 -11.66 17.25 -0.12
C PHE A 73 -13.05 16.82 -0.61
N GLU A 74 -13.16 16.50 -1.88
CA GLU A 74 -14.37 15.94 -2.48
C GLU A 74 -14.55 14.48 -2.02
N PHE A 75 -15.67 14.15 -1.38
CA PHE A 75 -15.93 12.82 -0.83
C PHE A 75 -17.13 12.14 -1.52
N HIS A 76 -16.96 10.86 -1.86
CA HIS A 76 -18.01 10.01 -2.43
C HIS A 76 -18.17 8.73 -1.61
N GLN A 77 -19.37 8.52 -1.07
CA GLN A 77 -19.73 7.27 -0.38
C GLN A 77 -20.22 6.24 -1.40
N THR A 78 -19.30 5.45 -1.94
CA THR A 78 -19.60 4.46 -2.98
C THR A 78 -18.49 3.41 -3.10
N LYS A 79 -18.76 2.32 -3.84
CA LYS A 79 -17.70 1.37 -4.21
C LYS A 79 -16.77 1.99 -5.25
N ALA A 80 -15.46 1.82 -5.03
CA ALA A 80 -14.43 2.35 -5.92
C ALA A 80 -14.66 2.03 -7.40
N GLN A 81 -14.99 0.76 -7.68
CA GLN A 81 -15.22 0.30 -9.06
C GLN A 81 -16.39 1.03 -9.72
N TYR A 82 -17.49 1.26 -9.00
CA TYR A 82 -18.66 1.96 -9.56
C TYR A 82 -18.30 3.42 -9.85
N PHE A 83 -17.69 4.11 -8.91
CA PHE A 83 -17.27 5.50 -9.12
C PHE A 83 -16.36 5.65 -10.33
N LEU A 84 -15.34 4.80 -10.46
CA LEU A 84 -14.37 4.87 -11.56
C LEU A 84 -15.00 4.52 -12.91
N LEU A 85 -15.96 3.60 -12.94
CA LEU A 85 -16.72 3.26 -14.16
C LEU A 85 -17.64 4.39 -14.60
N GLU A 86 -18.27 5.09 -13.68
CA GLU A 86 -19.15 6.24 -13.97
C GLU A 86 -18.34 7.48 -14.37
N ASN A 87 -17.13 7.65 -13.83
CA ASN A 87 -16.26 8.80 -14.04
C ASN A 87 -15.04 8.48 -14.93
N LYS A 88 -15.22 7.71 -16.01
CA LYS A 88 -14.13 7.25 -16.90
C LYS A 88 -13.27 8.37 -17.50
N ASN A 89 -13.83 9.55 -17.67
CA ASN A 89 -13.15 10.72 -18.23
C ASN A 89 -12.29 11.47 -17.18
N GLN A 90 -12.52 11.22 -15.88
CA GLN A 90 -11.72 11.83 -14.82
C GLN A 90 -10.42 11.06 -14.67
N LYS A 91 -9.29 11.79 -14.73
CA LYS A 91 -7.95 11.23 -14.63
C LYS A 91 -7.21 11.81 -13.45
N TYR A 92 -6.38 10.98 -12.85
CA TYR A 92 -5.60 11.30 -11.67
C TYR A 92 -4.10 11.20 -11.96
N ASP A 93 -3.33 12.02 -11.28
CA ASP A 93 -1.86 11.97 -11.33
C ASP A 93 -1.31 11.03 -10.27
N VAL A 94 -2.05 10.89 -9.17
CA VAL A 94 -1.73 9.96 -8.10
C VAL A 94 -3.01 9.29 -7.63
N VAL A 95 -2.96 7.97 -7.45
CA VAL A 95 -3.98 7.20 -6.75
C VAL A 95 -3.33 6.52 -5.56
N THR A 96 -3.94 6.65 -4.38
CA THR A 96 -3.51 5.96 -3.15
C THR A 96 -4.53 4.92 -2.71
N CYS A 97 -4.04 3.76 -2.26
CA CYS A 97 -4.83 2.71 -1.62
C CYS A 97 -4.10 2.29 -0.34
N ILE A 98 -4.37 3.00 0.75
CA ILE A 98 -3.64 2.82 2.01
C ILE A 98 -4.37 1.82 2.90
N SER A 99 -3.75 0.65 3.14
CA SER A 99 -4.28 -0.43 4.00
C SER A 99 -5.71 -0.87 3.65
N GLY A 100 -6.11 -0.68 2.39
CA GLY A 100 -7.47 -0.98 1.94
C GLY A 100 -7.58 -2.18 1.02
N ILE A 101 -6.49 -2.55 0.32
CA ILE A 101 -6.53 -3.59 -0.70
C ILE A 101 -6.98 -4.96 -0.16
N MET A 102 -6.74 -5.23 1.12
CA MET A 102 -7.18 -6.45 1.78
C MET A 102 -8.70 -6.58 1.91
N CYS A 103 -9.42 -5.46 1.84
CA CYS A 103 -10.88 -5.42 1.99
C CYS A 103 -11.63 -5.54 0.65
N PHE A 104 -10.94 -5.53 -0.48
CA PHE A 104 -11.57 -5.68 -1.79
C PHE A 104 -11.79 -7.15 -2.13
N ASP A 105 -12.97 -7.49 -2.66
CA ASP A 105 -13.33 -8.84 -3.09
C ASP A 105 -12.45 -9.33 -4.25
N GLY A 106 -11.96 -8.41 -5.11
CA GLY A 106 -11.10 -8.69 -6.24
C GLY A 106 -10.00 -7.63 -6.43
N ALA A 107 -8.82 -7.86 -5.83
CA ALA A 107 -7.69 -6.94 -5.98
C ALA A 107 -7.25 -6.75 -7.45
N GLY A 108 -7.32 -7.81 -8.26
CA GLY A 108 -7.00 -7.74 -9.70
C GLY A 108 -7.96 -6.84 -10.46
N ASP A 109 -9.25 -6.98 -10.23
CA ASP A 109 -10.28 -6.15 -10.87
C ASP A 109 -10.15 -4.68 -10.45
N PHE A 110 -9.83 -4.45 -9.17
CA PHE A 110 -9.56 -3.12 -8.67
C PHE A 110 -8.36 -2.49 -9.40
N PHE A 111 -7.24 -3.20 -9.55
CA PHE A 111 -6.07 -2.67 -10.26
C PHE A 111 -6.33 -2.42 -11.73
N ASN A 112 -7.11 -3.29 -12.40
CA ASN A 112 -7.55 -3.08 -13.78
C ASN A 112 -8.44 -1.84 -13.93
N THR A 113 -9.16 -1.44 -12.89
CA THR A 113 -10.00 -0.23 -12.87
C THR A 113 -9.16 1.02 -12.57
N ILE A 114 -8.13 0.90 -11.74
CA ILE A 114 -7.23 2.02 -11.39
C ILE A 114 -6.32 2.41 -12.57
N TYR A 115 -5.78 1.44 -13.30
CA TYR A 115 -4.84 1.73 -14.38
C TYR A 115 -5.38 2.74 -15.42
N PRO A 116 -6.59 2.55 -15.99
CA PRO A 116 -7.15 3.50 -16.93
C PRO A 116 -7.52 4.86 -16.29
N SER A 117 -7.74 4.93 -14.98
CA SER A 117 -8.07 6.20 -14.29
C SER A 117 -6.85 7.11 -14.08
N LEU A 118 -5.63 6.61 -14.28
CA LEU A 118 -4.42 7.41 -14.18
C LEU A 118 -4.10 8.15 -15.50
N ASN A 119 -3.53 9.34 -15.37
CA ASN A 119 -2.84 10.04 -16.45
C ASN A 119 -1.59 9.25 -16.90
N GLU A 120 -1.09 9.49 -18.11
CA GLU A 120 0.22 8.97 -18.53
C GLU A 120 1.32 9.46 -17.59
N GLY A 121 2.17 8.53 -17.15
CA GLY A 121 3.14 8.79 -16.09
C GLY A 121 2.52 8.97 -14.71
N GLY A 122 1.23 8.73 -14.53
CA GLY A 122 0.55 8.75 -13.23
C GLY A 122 1.07 7.66 -12.29
N MET A 123 1.01 7.90 -10.98
CA MET A 123 1.54 7.02 -9.94
C MET A 123 0.40 6.36 -9.15
N PHE A 124 0.46 5.06 -8.98
CA PHE A 124 -0.34 4.32 -8.03
C PHE A 124 0.49 3.91 -6.81
N VAL A 125 -0.05 4.15 -5.62
CA VAL A 125 0.57 3.74 -4.36
C VAL A 125 -0.40 2.83 -3.62
N VAL A 126 0.01 1.58 -3.41
CA VAL A 126 -0.79 0.60 -2.66
C VAL A 126 0.01 0.09 -1.46
N THR A 127 -0.67 -0.07 -0.33
CA THR A 127 -0.03 -0.56 0.90
C THR A 127 -0.81 -1.69 1.52
N ASN A 128 -0.11 -2.64 2.15
CA ASN A 128 -0.74 -3.75 2.85
C ASN A 128 0.14 -4.30 3.98
N ASP A 129 -0.46 -5.09 4.86
CA ASP A 129 0.26 -5.80 5.92
C ASP A 129 1.24 -6.82 5.32
N ASN A 130 2.45 -6.86 5.87
CA ASN A 130 3.47 -7.80 5.49
C ASN A 130 3.42 -9.03 6.41
N VAL A 131 3.04 -10.15 5.85
CA VAL A 131 2.97 -11.45 6.55
C VAL A 131 4.25 -12.30 6.40
N LEU A 132 5.29 -11.75 5.75
CA LEU A 132 6.56 -12.46 5.51
C LEU A 132 7.55 -12.30 6.66
N THR A 133 7.19 -11.57 7.73
CA THR A 133 8.09 -11.32 8.86
C THR A 133 8.48 -12.61 9.58
N VAL A 134 9.66 -12.64 10.17
CA VAL A 134 10.10 -13.77 11.02
C VAL A 134 9.09 -14.03 12.14
N ARG A 135 8.55 -12.97 12.72
CA ARG A 135 7.49 -13.03 13.73
C ARG A 135 6.27 -13.82 13.25
N ASP A 136 5.76 -13.48 12.07
CA ASP A 136 4.56 -14.14 11.54
C ASP A 136 4.84 -15.58 11.08
N ARG A 137 6.04 -15.85 10.56
CA ARG A 137 6.48 -17.22 10.21
C ARG A 137 6.55 -18.13 11.44
N ILE A 138 7.16 -17.67 12.53
CA ILE A 138 7.25 -18.44 13.78
C ILE A 138 5.85 -18.64 14.37
N HIS A 139 5.04 -17.59 14.40
CA HIS A 139 3.68 -17.67 14.91
C HIS A 139 2.83 -18.67 14.11
N PHE A 140 2.93 -18.63 12.78
CA PHE A 140 2.22 -19.58 11.91
C PHE A 140 2.70 -21.01 12.12
N LEU A 141 4.01 -21.23 12.26
CA LEU A 141 4.59 -22.56 12.51
C LEU A 141 4.06 -23.18 13.80
N ILE A 142 3.86 -22.38 14.86
CA ILE A 142 3.45 -22.87 16.18
C ILE A 142 1.93 -22.96 16.30
N PHE A 143 1.21 -21.95 15.82
CA PHE A 143 -0.23 -21.79 16.08
C PHE A 143 -1.12 -21.98 14.84
N GLY A 144 -0.56 -22.19 13.66
CA GLY A 144 -1.31 -22.46 12.43
C GLY A 144 -2.05 -21.25 11.83
N HIS A 145 -1.87 -20.04 12.38
CA HIS A 145 -2.44 -18.81 11.83
C HIS A 145 -1.46 -17.65 11.90
N LEU A 146 -1.68 -16.63 11.08
CA LEU A 146 -0.86 -15.42 11.09
C LEU A 146 -1.26 -14.56 12.31
N LYS A 147 -0.28 -13.98 13.00
CA LYS A 147 -0.53 -13.18 14.21
C LYS A 147 -1.44 -11.97 13.96
N ARG A 148 -1.47 -11.47 12.74
CA ARG A 148 -2.34 -10.36 12.31
C ARG A 148 -3.83 -10.73 12.33
N PHE A 149 -4.17 -11.99 12.04
CA PHE A 149 -5.53 -12.47 11.94
C PHE A 149 -5.89 -13.31 13.16
N ARG A 150 -7.11 -13.16 13.67
CA ARG A 150 -7.60 -13.94 14.79
C ARG A 150 -7.78 -15.42 14.38
N LEU A 151 -7.51 -16.31 15.30
CA LEU A 151 -7.78 -17.74 15.09
C LEU A 151 -9.30 -18.01 15.00
N LEU A 152 -10.07 -17.33 15.85
CA LEU A 152 -11.53 -17.40 15.84
C LEU A 152 -12.08 -16.09 15.29
N TYR A 153 -13.00 -16.21 14.34
CA TYR A 153 -13.66 -15.04 13.73
C TYR A 153 -14.77 -14.49 14.65
N ALA A 154 -15.05 -13.21 14.52
CA ALA A 154 -16.26 -12.58 15.01
C ALA A 154 -17.21 -12.34 13.83
N THR A 155 -18.51 -12.52 14.04
CA THR A 155 -19.52 -12.43 12.97
C THR A 155 -19.62 -11.06 12.29
N ASN A 156 -19.10 -10.02 12.94
CA ASN A 156 -19.06 -8.65 12.42
C ASN A 156 -17.69 -8.26 11.82
N GLU A 157 -16.75 -9.21 11.73
CA GLU A 157 -15.47 -8.96 11.05
C GLU A 157 -15.66 -9.08 9.53
N GLY A 158 -15.06 -8.13 8.78
CA GLY A 158 -15.00 -8.21 7.33
C GLY A 158 -14.03 -9.30 6.85
N ASN A 159 -14.21 -9.75 5.62
CA ASN A 159 -13.25 -10.64 4.95
C ASN A 159 -11.97 -9.87 4.65
N TRP A 160 -10.85 -10.40 5.13
CA TRP A 160 -9.54 -9.83 4.88
C TRP A 160 -8.72 -10.76 3.99
N ASN A 161 -8.33 -10.26 2.83
CA ASN A 161 -7.52 -11.00 1.88
C ASN A 161 -6.03 -10.78 2.17
N VAL A 162 -5.29 -11.86 2.43
CA VAL A 162 -3.84 -11.80 2.55
C VAL A 162 -3.23 -11.72 1.16
N ILE A 163 -2.70 -10.58 0.80
CA ILE A 163 -2.00 -10.40 -0.47
C ILE A 163 -0.53 -10.16 -0.16
N MET A 164 0.32 -11.06 -0.62
CA MET A 164 1.77 -10.93 -0.45
C MET A 164 2.35 -9.91 -1.44
N PRO A 165 3.52 -9.30 -1.15
CA PRO A 165 4.13 -8.29 -2.04
C PRO A 165 4.30 -8.76 -3.49
N GLN A 166 4.71 -10.02 -3.71
CA GLN A 166 4.82 -10.60 -5.06
C GLN A 166 3.45 -10.72 -5.77
N GLY A 167 2.38 -11.00 -5.02
CA GLY A 167 1.02 -11.04 -5.56
C GLY A 167 0.57 -9.66 -6.03
N VAL A 168 0.83 -8.62 -5.23
CA VAL A 168 0.56 -7.22 -5.63
C VAL A 168 1.35 -6.87 -6.88
N GLY A 169 2.66 -7.17 -6.92
CA GLY A 169 3.50 -6.92 -8.09
C GLY A 169 2.99 -7.60 -9.35
N MET A 170 2.61 -8.88 -9.25
CA MET A 170 2.04 -9.64 -10.38
C MET A 170 0.73 -9.00 -10.89
N LEU A 171 -0.16 -8.60 -9.99
CA LEU A 171 -1.43 -7.97 -10.36
C LEU A 171 -1.21 -6.61 -11.01
N LEU A 172 -0.27 -5.80 -10.50
CA LEU A 172 0.11 -4.52 -11.09
C LEU A 172 0.66 -4.69 -12.52
N GLU A 173 1.57 -5.64 -12.73
CA GLU A 173 2.11 -5.92 -14.07
C GLU A 173 1.04 -6.39 -15.06
N ARG A 174 0.12 -7.25 -14.61
CA ARG A 174 -1.02 -7.69 -15.43
C ARG A 174 -1.95 -6.55 -15.82
N ALA A 175 -2.13 -5.57 -14.94
CA ALA A 175 -2.90 -4.37 -15.22
C ALA A 175 -2.16 -3.36 -16.13
N GLY A 176 -0.87 -3.56 -16.42
CA GLY A 176 -0.05 -2.74 -17.31
C GLY A 176 0.89 -1.74 -16.61
N PHE A 177 0.93 -1.74 -15.28
CA PHE A 177 1.84 -0.87 -14.53
C PHE A 177 3.31 -1.25 -14.74
N LYS A 178 4.17 -0.22 -14.68
CA LYS A 178 5.63 -0.31 -14.80
C LYS A 178 6.33 0.30 -13.58
N ASN A 179 7.65 0.25 -13.55
CA ASN A 179 8.49 0.89 -12.51
C ASN A 179 8.05 0.56 -11.08
N ILE A 180 7.70 -0.71 -10.84
CA ILE A 180 7.19 -1.19 -9.56
C ILE A 180 8.32 -1.21 -8.53
N LYS A 181 8.14 -0.47 -7.43
CA LYS A 181 9.13 -0.35 -6.34
C LYS A 181 8.47 -0.75 -5.02
N TYR A 182 9.24 -1.44 -4.18
CA TYR A 182 8.80 -1.94 -2.88
C TYR A 182 9.55 -1.25 -1.75
N LYS A 183 8.83 -0.83 -0.73
CA LYS A 183 9.39 -0.28 0.50
C LYS A 183 8.70 -0.92 1.71
N TYR A 184 9.46 -1.27 2.73
CA TYR A 184 8.96 -1.91 3.94
C TYR A 184 9.06 -0.95 5.11
N THR A 185 8.04 -0.93 5.97
CA THR A 185 7.92 0.00 7.09
C THR A 185 7.11 -0.62 8.24
N ALA A 186 6.84 0.14 9.29
CA ALA A 186 6.14 -0.31 10.49
C ALA A 186 6.95 -1.34 11.29
N ILE A 187 8.06 -0.89 11.88
CA ILE A 187 8.84 -1.67 12.85
C ILE A 187 8.50 -1.17 14.25
N TYR A 188 8.23 -2.08 15.16
CA TYR A 188 7.94 -1.80 16.56
C TYR A 188 9.04 -2.36 17.46
N ASN A 189 9.14 -1.87 18.70
CA ASN A 189 10.19 -2.28 19.63
C ASN A 189 10.20 -3.79 19.87
N GLU A 190 9.03 -4.41 19.94
CA GLU A 190 8.91 -5.86 20.10
C GLU A 190 9.40 -6.67 18.89
N ASP A 191 9.56 -6.06 17.72
CA ASP A 191 10.07 -6.77 16.53
C ASP A 191 11.56 -7.03 16.62
N PHE A 192 12.30 -6.23 17.42
CA PHE A 192 13.73 -6.39 17.57
C PHE A 192 14.14 -7.72 18.23
N ILE A 193 13.24 -8.38 18.98
CA ILE A 193 13.50 -9.73 19.51
C ILE A 193 13.72 -10.76 18.39
N PHE A 194 13.15 -10.53 17.20
CA PHE A 194 13.28 -11.39 16.03
C PHE A 194 14.48 -11.04 15.15
N LEU A 195 15.19 -9.96 15.44
CA LEU A 195 16.30 -9.47 14.64
C LEU A 195 17.45 -10.49 14.50
N PRO A 196 17.93 -11.17 15.59
CA PRO A 196 18.98 -12.19 15.46
C PRO A 196 18.57 -13.33 14.51
N ILE A 197 17.30 -13.77 14.58
CA ILE A 197 16.78 -14.81 13.71
C ILE A 197 16.69 -14.32 12.26
N ALA A 198 16.24 -13.08 12.05
CA ALA A 198 16.17 -12.48 10.71
C ALA A 198 17.56 -12.36 10.07
N ILE A 199 18.59 -11.96 10.86
CA ILE A 199 19.99 -11.91 10.40
C ILE A 199 20.50 -13.29 10.00
N ALA A 200 20.19 -14.33 10.79
CA ALA A 200 20.61 -15.70 10.47
C ALA A 200 19.90 -16.29 9.24
N ILE A 201 18.62 -15.97 9.03
CA ILE A 201 17.80 -16.50 7.94
C ILE A 201 18.06 -15.75 6.62
N TYR A 202 18.30 -14.44 6.65
CA TYR A 202 18.39 -13.63 5.44
C TYR A 202 19.43 -14.12 4.41
N PRO A 203 20.65 -14.52 4.78
CA PRO A 203 21.61 -15.05 3.80
C PRO A 203 21.07 -16.25 3.02
N LEU A 204 20.40 -17.19 3.70
CA LEU A 204 19.78 -18.36 3.08
C LEU A 204 18.61 -17.93 2.18
N PHE A 205 17.81 -16.99 2.64
CA PHE A 205 16.70 -16.44 1.86
C PHE A 205 17.19 -15.69 0.63
N ALA A 206 18.25 -14.89 0.76
CA ALA A 206 18.89 -14.18 -0.36
C ALA A 206 19.49 -15.16 -1.37
N LEU A 207 20.17 -16.21 -0.89
CA LEU A 207 20.69 -17.27 -1.75
C LEU A 207 19.56 -17.97 -2.54
N TYR A 208 18.46 -18.29 -1.86
CA TYR A 208 17.27 -18.84 -2.52
C TYR A 208 16.76 -17.88 -3.61
N LEU A 209 16.66 -16.57 -3.33
CA LEU A 209 16.21 -15.56 -4.30
C LEU A 209 17.19 -15.42 -5.49
N LEU A 210 18.48 -15.62 -5.27
CA LEU A 210 19.51 -15.61 -6.34
C LEU A 210 19.38 -16.82 -7.24
N LEU A 211 19.18 -18.00 -6.66
CA LEU A 211 19.15 -19.28 -7.38
C LEU A 211 17.78 -19.60 -7.99
N PHE A 212 16.72 -18.97 -7.51
CA PHE A 212 15.36 -19.20 -7.98
C PHE A 212 15.23 -18.91 -9.48
N LYS A 213 14.68 -19.85 -10.25
CA LYS A 213 14.40 -19.66 -11.67
C LYS A 213 12.97 -19.14 -11.84
N GLY A 214 12.82 -17.93 -12.37
CA GLY A 214 11.54 -17.28 -12.63
C GLY A 214 11.68 -16.17 -13.67
N THR A 215 10.59 -15.48 -13.95
CA THR A 215 10.55 -14.38 -14.95
C THR A 215 11.31 -13.13 -14.52
N LYS A 216 11.47 -12.92 -13.22
CA LYS A 216 12.20 -11.77 -12.65
C LYS A 216 13.69 -12.04 -12.54
N THR A 217 14.52 -11.03 -12.80
CA THR A 217 15.96 -11.08 -12.55
C THR A 217 16.28 -11.25 -11.07
N ALA A 218 17.48 -11.74 -10.75
CA ALA A 218 17.93 -11.85 -9.36
C ALA A 218 17.90 -10.48 -8.62
N SER A 219 18.30 -9.42 -9.31
CA SER A 219 18.26 -8.05 -8.76
C SER A 219 16.84 -7.60 -8.41
N GLU A 220 15.86 -7.85 -9.28
CA GLU A 220 14.45 -7.51 -9.03
C GLU A 220 13.90 -8.31 -7.84
N ARG A 221 14.21 -9.60 -7.72
CA ARG A 221 13.80 -10.42 -6.58
C ARG A 221 14.37 -9.92 -5.26
N LEU A 222 15.66 -9.55 -5.22
CA LEU A 222 16.27 -8.97 -4.03
C LEU A 222 15.70 -7.59 -3.67
N LYS A 223 15.37 -6.76 -4.67
CA LYS A 223 14.68 -5.47 -4.44
C LYS A 223 13.26 -5.66 -3.93
N MET A 224 12.56 -6.70 -4.38
CA MET A 224 11.22 -7.04 -3.89
C MET A 224 11.26 -7.56 -2.46
N PHE A 225 12.30 -8.30 -2.08
CA PHE A 225 12.44 -8.93 -0.77
C PHE A 225 13.77 -8.55 -0.10
N PRO A 226 13.98 -7.26 0.24
CA PRO A 226 15.15 -6.84 1.00
C PRO A 226 15.09 -7.39 2.43
N PHE A 227 16.19 -7.27 3.19
CA PHE A 227 16.24 -7.68 4.60
C PHE A 227 15.04 -7.17 5.43
N MET A 228 14.61 -5.93 5.16
CA MET A 228 13.46 -5.32 5.84
C MET A 228 12.15 -6.07 5.66
N SER A 229 12.01 -6.89 4.61
CA SER A 229 10.84 -7.75 4.41
C SER A 229 10.66 -8.82 5.50
N LEU A 230 11.74 -9.16 6.23
CA LEU A 230 11.71 -10.13 7.33
C LEU A 230 11.31 -9.52 8.68
N ILE A 231 11.28 -8.19 8.82
CA ILE A 231 11.06 -7.52 10.11
C ILE A 231 9.89 -6.55 10.06
N ALA A 232 9.78 -5.74 9.01
CA ALA A 232 8.77 -4.69 8.92
C ALA A 232 7.39 -5.27 8.65
N ARG A 233 6.39 -4.83 9.42
CA ARG A 233 5.02 -5.38 9.43
C ARG A 233 4.14 -4.89 8.28
N HIS A 234 4.62 -3.93 7.48
CA HIS A 234 3.85 -3.34 6.39
C HIS A 234 4.73 -3.10 5.17
N TYR A 235 4.16 -3.19 4.00
CA TYR A 235 4.84 -2.82 2.77
C TYR A 235 4.05 -1.76 1.99
N VAL A 236 4.79 -0.96 1.24
CA VAL A 236 4.29 0.05 0.32
C VAL A 236 4.82 -0.28 -1.06
N VAL A 237 3.95 -0.34 -2.04
CA VAL A 237 4.31 -0.54 -3.44
C VAL A 237 3.92 0.71 -4.21
N THR A 238 4.86 1.26 -4.97
CA THR A 238 4.60 2.34 -5.94
C THR A 238 4.76 1.78 -7.34
N ALA A 239 3.87 2.17 -8.25
CA ALA A 239 3.90 1.77 -9.66
C ALA A 239 3.49 2.94 -10.54
N GLU A 240 3.92 2.94 -11.79
CA GLU A 240 3.66 4.01 -12.76
C GLU A 240 2.86 3.45 -13.95
N LYS A 241 1.98 4.29 -14.49
CA LYS A 241 1.30 4.01 -15.76
C LYS A 241 2.20 4.29 -16.93
#